data_e91199eba50e92bee35a4d2cde5e7db3
#
_entry.id   e91199eba50e92bee35a4d2cde5e7db3
#
_cell.length_a   1.000
_cell.length_b   1.000
_cell.length_c   1.000
_cell.angle_alpha   90.00
_cell.angle_beta   90.00
_cell.angle_gamma   90.00
#
_symmetry.space_group_name_H-M   'P 1'
#
loop_
_entity.id
_entity.type
_entity.pdbx_description
1 polymer ?
#
loop_
_entity_poly.entity_id
_entity_poly.type
_entity_poly.pdbx_seq_one_letter_code
_entity_poly.pdbx_strand_id
1 'polypeptide(L)'
;SDEERGEIEPIRVELNQVTQTDFAACSNGFANDLLAVLAAQPSAAKGNVVVSPISMQYLLSMMANTASVEAQAEVFDALGLNNYTLAETNQHSKELLTRLQQDDKYVKLALANSIWADDNLYISPEVVANIEDNYNADFVVHDFGNKADEAKRLIDRWASEKTHGLINSLSLKPSSSTAIVLANATYFNGKWSQPFNGRNTYQGVFHNENGTTSKVDMMQASVDAKVYVDDEVSVAELTYGRGYYSMMIVMPKDIGQQITDKTDWWGLHNKLVSATRDIHLPKFKVQNEFQDIVKVCQQLGINKLFDVQSNGVC
;
A
#
# COMPACT_ATOMS: atom_id res chain seq x y z
N SER A 1 -2.30 31.02 8.33
CA SER A 1 -2.84 30.59 9.63
C SER A 1 -1.73 30.62 10.66
N ASP A 2 -2.05 30.90 11.91
CA ASP A 2 -1.10 31.15 13.01
C ASP A 2 -0.17 29.94 13.35
N GLU A 3 -0.40 28.77 12.77
CA GLU A 3 0.47 27.60 12.88
C GLU A 3 1.80 27.74 12.11
N GLU A 4 1.93 28.72 11.22
CA GLU A 4 3.16 28.94 10.44
C GLU A 4 4.20 29.83 11.15
N ARG A 5 3.93 30.34 12.36
CA ARG A 5 4.76 31.32 13.04
C ARG A 5 5.47 30.84 14.30
N GLY A 6 5.19 29.62 14.77
CA GLY A 6 5.82 29.04 15.97
C GLY A 6 7.05 28.19 15.65
N GLU A 7 7.96 28.04 16.60
CA GLU A 7 8.91 26.94 16.60
C GLU A 7 8.11 25.64 16.65
N ILE A 8 8.28 24.77 15.65
CA ILE A 8 7.59 23.48 15.63
C ILE A 8 8.40 22.53 16.48
N GLU A 9 7.88 22.19 17.65
CA GLU A 9 8.55 21.26 18.56
C GLU A 9 8.62 19.85 17.98
N PRO A 10 9.79 19.19 18.10
CA PRO A 10 9.92 17.78 17.76
C PRO A 10 9.00 16.89 18.59
N ILE A 11 8.46 15.86 17.99
CA ILE A 11 7.67 14.83 18.67
C ILE A 11 8.64 13.81 19.28
N ARG A 12 8.47 13.50 20.55
CA ARG A 12 9.28 12.48 21.23
C ARG A 12 8.99 11.11 20.59
N VAL A 13 10.03 10.52 20.02
CA VAL A 13 9.99 9.16 19.45
C VAL A 13 10.12 8.14 20.58
N GLU A 14 9.27 7.11 20.55
CA GLU A 14 9.40 5.95 21.43
C GLU A 14 10.44 4.99 20.83
N LEU A 15 11.31 4.46 21.69
CA LEU A 15 12.28 3.45 21.26
C LEU A 15 11.56 2.11 21.10
N ASN A 16 11.25 1.75 19.88
CA ASN A 16 10.66 0.47 19.54
C ASN A 16 11.73 -0.46 18.99
N GLN A 17 11.74 -1.69 19.49
CA GLN A 17 12.51 -2.75 18.85
C GLN A 17 11.75 -3.19 17.61
N VAL A 18 12.35 -2.99 16.44
CA VAL A 18 11.78 -3.41 15.16
C VAL A 18 12.25 -4.83 14.87
N THR A 19 11.29 -5.73 14.63
CA THR A 19 11.54 -7.12 14.23
C THR A 19 10.73 -7.46 13.00
N GLN A 20 11.31 -8.24 12.09
CA GLN A 20 10.59 -8.79 10.95
C GLN A 20 10.11 -10.21 11.30
N THR A 21 8.79 -10.42 11.29
CA THR A 21 8.21 -11.76 11.36
C THR A 21 8.30 -12.45 9.99
N ASP A 22 8.18 -13.78 9.96
CA ASP A 22 8.18 -14.53 8.70
C ASP A 22 7.02 -14.09 7.77
N PHE A 23 5.85 -13.81 8.34
CA PHE A 23 4.71 -13.30 7.59
C PHE A 23 4.99 -11.90 7.00
N ALA A 24 5.65 -11.01 7.74
CA ALA A 24 6.08 -9.72 7.24
C ALA A 24 7.14 -9.84 6.14
N ALA A 25 8.02 -10.83 6.23
CA ALA A 25 8.99 -11.13 5.17
C ALA A 25 8.29 -11.54 3.87
N CYS A 26 7.24 -12.36 3.94
CA CYS A 26 6.39 -12.70 2.78
C CYS A 26 5.75 -11.43 2.18
N SER A 27 5.20 -10.57 3.03
CA SER A 27 4.60 -9.30 2.59
C SER A 27 5.60 -8.38 1.88
N ASN A 28 6.84 -8.30 2.37
CA ASN A 28 7.90 -7.53 1.74
C ASN A 28 8.34 -8.16 0.40
N GLY A 29 8.41 -9.48 0.31
CA GLY A 29 8.68 -10.20 -0.95
C GLY A 29 7.61 -9.90 -2.00
N PHE A 30 6.35 -10.04 -1.64
CA PHE A 30 5.24 -9.72 -2.52
C PHE A 30 5.25 -8.24 -2.95
N ALA A 31 5.61 -7.32 -2.06
CA ALA A 31 5.72 -5.91 -2.38
C ALA A 31 6.74 -5.65 -3.50
N ASN A 32 7.89 -6.35 -3.47
CA ASN A 32 8.90 -6.25 -4.52
C ASN A 32 8.39 -6.79 -5.85
N ASP A 33 7.77 -7.98 -5.85
CA ASP A 33 7.24 -8.60 -7.06
C ASP A 33 6.15 -7.74 -7.70
N LEU A 34 5.23 -7.22 -6.88
CA LEU A 34 4.18 -6.31 -7.34
C LEU A 34 4.76 -5.03 -7.93
N LEU A 35 5.72 -4.39 -7.23
CA LEU A 35 6.36 -3.17 -7.71
C LEU A 35 7.10 -3.41 -9.04
N ALA A 36 7.82 -4.52 -9.17
CA ALA A 36 8.51 -4.88 -10.40
C ALA A 36 7.54 -5.06 -11.58
N VAL A 37 6.44 -5.76 -11.37
CA VAL A 37 5.40 -5.95 -12.40
C VAL A 37 4.76 -4.61 -12.80
N LEU A 38 4.45 -3.76 -11.83
CA LEU A 38 3.82 -2.46 -12.09
C LEU A 38 4.78 -1.48 -12.78
N ALA A 39 6.05 -1.45 -12.37
CA ALA A 39 7.07 -0.61 -12.99
C ALA A 39 7.36 -0.99 -14.44
N ALA A 40 7.18 -2.26 -14.80
CA ALA A 40 7.32 -2.76 -16.17
C ALA A 40 6.11 -2.45 -17.08
N GLN A 41 4.99 -1.93 -16.54
CA GLN A 41 3.83 -1.59 -17.36
C GLN A 41 4.15 -0.40 -18.29
N PRO A 42 3.62 -0.37 -19.53
CA PRO A 42 3.83 0.75 -20.45
C PRO A 42 3.37 2.11 -19.90
N SER A 43 2.35 2.11 -19.04
CA SER A 43 1.84 3.30 -18.36
C SER A 43 2.83 3.87 -17.33
N ALA A 44 3.65 3.04 -16.72
CA ALA A 44 4.67 3.43 -15.75
C ALA A 44 5.91 4.06 -16.40
N ALA A 45 6.18 3.75 -17.68
CA ALA A 45 7.36 4.25 -18.41
C ALA A 45 7.42 5.77 -18.59
N LYS A 46 6.34 6.49 -18.28
CA LYS A 46 6.20 7.93 -18.46
C LYS A 46 5.98 8.72 -17.17
N GLY A 47 6.06 8.09 -16.02
CA GLY A 47 5.74 8.78 -14.77
C GLY A 47 6.18 8.04 -13.52
N ASN A 48 5.74 8.55 -12.39
CA ASN A 48 6.01 7.95 -11.09
C ASN A 48 5.07 6.77 -10.86
N VAL A 49 5.54 5.78 -10.09
CA VAL A 49 4.74 4.64 -9.65
C VAL A 49 4.48 4.77 -8.16
N VAL A 50 3.22 4.72 -7.77
CA VAL A 50 2.81 4.62 -6.37
C VAL A 50 1.81 3.48 -6.21
N VAL A 51 2.03 2.63 -5.23
CA VAL A 51 1.21 1.46 -4.94
C VAL A 51 1.18 1.20 -3.45
N SER A 52 0.10 0.60 -2.97
CA SER A 52 -0.01 0.04 -1.63
C SER A 52 0.02 -1.50 -1.72
N PRO A 53 1.18 -2.14 -1.55
CA PRO A 53 1.27 -3.59 -1.63
C PRO A 53 0.40 -4.31 -0.60
N ILE A 54 0.31 -3.75 0.61
CA ILE A 54 -0.53 -4.32 1.67
C ILE A 54 -2.02 -4.35 1.29
N SER A 55 -2.49 -3.34 0.56
CA SER A 55 -3.86 -3.30 0.05
C SER A 55 -4.13 -4.46 -0.90
N MET A 56 -3.21 -4.69 -1.84
CA MET A 56 -3.33 -5.78 -2.80
C MET A 56 -3.22 -7.14 -2.14
N GLN A 57 -2.32 -7.30 -1.17
CA GLN A 57 -2.20 -8.52 -0.37
C GLN A 57 -3.51 -8.85 0.34
N TYR A 58 -4.18 -7.88 0.97
CA TYR A 58 -5.44 -8.11 1.65
C TYR A 58 -6.57 -8.46 0.69
N LEU A 59 -6.67 -7.79 -0.46
CA LEU A 59 -7.65 -8.13 -1.48
C LEU A 59 -7.48 -9.58 -1.97
N LEU A 60 -6.26 -9.97 -2.29
CA LEU A 60 -5.95 -11.34 -2.73
C LEU A 60 -6.19 -12.38 -1.62
N SER A 61 -5.83 -12.07 -0.39
CA SER A 61 -6.06 -12.96 0.76
C SER A 61 -7.57 -13.12 1.07
N MET A 62 -8.35 -12.06 0.94
CA MET A 62 -9.83 -12.16 1.04
C MET A 62 -10.40 -13.05 -0.07
N MET A 63 -9.95 -12.87 -1.31
CA MET A 63 -10.38 -13.71 -2.43
C MET A 63 -10.00 -15.18 -2.24
N ALA A 64 -8.87 -15.48 -1.61
CA ALA A 64 -8.47 -16.84 -1.31
C ALA A 64 -9.50 -17.59 -0.43
N ASN A 65 -10.29 -16.87 0.38
CA ASN A 65 -11.36 -17.45 1.18
C ASN A 65 -12.58 -17.90 0.34
N THR A 66 -12.74 -17.38 -0.86
CA THR A 66 -13.84 -17.70 -1.78
C THR A 66 -13.40 -18.55 -2.97
N ALA A 67 -12.10 -18.80 -3.10
CA ALA A 67 -11.52 -19.42 -4.27
C ALA A 67 -11.51 -20.96 -4.20
N SER A 68 -11.46 -21.61 -5.36
CA SER A 68 -11.15 -23.04 -5.44
C SER A 68 -9.76 -23.34 -4.85
N VAL A 69 -9.50 -24.59 -4.51
CA VAL A 69 -8.21 -25.02 -3.94
C VAL A 69 -7.05 -24.65 -4.88
N GLU A 70 -7.23 -24.81 -6.19
CA GLU A 70 -6.21 -24.50 -7.19
C GLU A 70 -5.99 -23.00 -7.33
N ALA A 71 -7.04 -22.19 -7.32
CA ALA A 71 -6.94 -20.72 -7.37
C ALA A 71 -6.32 -20.17 -6.07
N GLN A 72 -6.69 -20.73 -4.91
CA GLN A 72 -6.08 -20.41 -3.62
C GLN A 72 -4.56 -20.68 -3.63
N ALA A 73 -4.15 -21.83 -4.18
CA ALA A 73 -2.74 -22.18 -4.28
C ALA A 73 -1.93 -21.17 -5.11
N GLU A 74 -2.47 -20.70 -6.23
CA GLU A 74 -1.83 -19.65 -7.03
C GLU A 74 -1.70 -18.32 -6.27
N VAL A 75 -2.73 -17.94 -5.50
CA VAL A 75 -2.67 -16.74 -4.65
C VAL A 75 -1.59 -16.89 -3.57
N PHE A 76 -1.54 -18.03 -2.90
CA PHE A 76 -0.55 -18.28 -1.84
C PHE A 76 0.87 -18.31 -2.39
N ASP A 77 1.07 -18.86 -3.58
CA ASP A 77 2.37 -18.84 -4.26
C ASP A 77 2.81 -17.40 -4.55
N ALA A 78 1.94 -16.60 -5.13
CA ALA A 78 2.22 -15.19 -5.44
C ALA A 78 2.50 -14.35 -4.19
N LEU A 79 1.84 -14.64 -3.07
CA LEU A 79 2.05 -13.96 -1.79
C LEU A 79 3.21 -14.52 -0.96
N GLY A 80 3.87 -15.60 -1.42
CA GLY A 80 4.92 -16.29 -0.67
C GLY A 80 4.41 -17.03 0.57
N LEU A 81 3.12 -17.39 0.62
CA LEU A 81 2.42 -17.97 1.77
C LEU A 81 2.25 -19.49 1.70
N ASN A 82 3.05 -20.19 0.89
CA ASN A 82 2.91 -21.64 0.68
C ASN A 82 3.07 -22.49 1.96
N ASN A 83 3.73 -21.94 2.98
CA ASN A 83 3.92 -22.60 4.29
C ASN A 83 2.78 -22.30 5.29
N TYR A 84 1.76 -21.57 4.87
CA TYR A 84 0.62 -21.21 5.72
C TYR A 84 -0.67 -21.85 5.20
N THR A 85 -1.52 -22.25 6.12
CA THR A 85 -2.91 -22.59 5.81
C THR A 85 -3.75 -21.32 5.62
N LEU A 86 -4.95 -21.47 5.07
CA LEU A 86 -5.90 -20.35 4.96
C LEU A 86 -6.22 -19.74 6.35
N ALA A 87 -6.44 -20.58 7.36
CA ALA A 87 -6.73 -20.12 8.71
C ALA A 87 -5.55 -19.34 9.33
N GLU A 88 -4.33 -19.81 9.15
CA GLU A 88 -3.12 -19.12 9.60
C GLU A 88 -2.93 -17.81 8.85
N THR A 89 -3.15 -17.78 7.53
CA THR A 89 -3.11 -16.56 6.72
C THR A 89 -4.12 -15.53 7.21
N ASN A 90 -5.35 -15.94 7.49
CA ASN A 90 -6.38 -15.07 8.02
C ASN A 90 -5.98 -14.50 9.40
N GLN A 91 -5.50 -15.36 10.30
CA GLN A 91 -5.03 -14.92 11.63
C GLN A 91 -3.89 -13.93 11.56
N HIS A 92 -2.85 -14.21 10.77
CA HIS A 92 -1.71 -13.31 10.61
C HIS A 92 -2.09 -11.99 9.92
N SER A 93 -3.04 -12.02 9.00
CA SER A 93 -3.59 -10.80 8.39
C SER A 93 -4.28 -9.92 9.42
N LYS A 94 -5.09 -10.52 10.31
CA LYS A 94 -5.73 -9.81 11.43
C LYS A 94 -4.70 -9.20 12.40
N GLU A 95 -3.68 -9.96 12.77
CA GLU A 95 -2.61 -9.52 13.65
C GLU A 95 -1.84 -8.36 13.04
N LEU A 96 -1.48 -8.45 11.75
CA LEU A 96 -0.79 -7.38 11.04
C LEU A 96 -1.64 -6.11 10.93
N LEU A 97 -2.93 -6.25 10.59
CA LEU A 97 -3.86 -5.13 10.54
C LEU A 97 -3.97 -4.42 11.89
N THR A 98 -4.05 -5.18 12.98
CA THR A 98 -4.08 -4.65 14.35
C THR A 98 -2.80 -3.89 14.68
N ARG A 99 -1.64 -4.43 14.30
CA ARG A 99 -0.34 -3.77 14.51
C ARG A 99 -0.17 -2.49 13.69
N LEU A 100 -0.68 -2.48 12.45
CA LEU A 100 -0.62 -1.31 11.58
C LEU A 100 -1.53 -0.16 12.05
N GLN A 101 -2.53 -0.43 12.87
CA GLN A 101 -3.44 0.57 13.44
C GLN A 101 -3.02 0.98 14.85
N GLN A 102 -1.74 1.29 15.04
CA GLN A 102 -1.24 1.76 16.34
C GLN A 102 -1.89 3.09 16.74
N ASP A 103 -2.13 3.22 18.05
CA ASP A 103 -2.66 4.48 18.60
C ASP A 103 -1.56 5.54 18.67
N ASP A 104 -1.54 6.39 17.66
CA ASP A 104 -0.66 7.55 17.56
C ASP A 104 -1.48 8.78 17.16
N LYS A 105 -1.64 9.72 18.08
CA LYS A 105 -2.41 10.94 17.82
C LYS A 105 -1.87 11.80 16.66
N TYR A 106 -0.64 11.57 16.25
CA TYR A 106 0.03 12.29 15.17
C TYR A 106 -0.02 11.57 13.82
N VAL A 107 -0.48 10.32 13.82
CA VAL A 107 -0.56 9.50 12.61
C VAL A 107 -1.95 8.88 12.49
N LYS A 108 -2.55 9.01 11.33
CA LYS A 108 -3.79 8.33 10.97
C LYS A 108 -3.52 7.38 9.82
N LEU A 109 -3.64 6.11 10.07
CA LEU A 109 -3.62 5.07 9.05
C LEU A 109 -4.99 4.38 9.07
N ALA A 110 -5.69 4.40 7.94
CA ALA A 110 -6.88 3.60 7.72
C ALA A 110 -6.63 2.62 6.57
N LEU A 111 -6.83 1.36 6.85
CA LEU A 111 -6.86 0.26 5.88
C LEU A 111 -8.29 -0.29 5.89
N ALA A 112 -9.07 0.01 4.88
CA ALA A 112 -10.45 -0.42 4.76
C ALA A 112 -10.59 -1.36 3.57
N ASN A 113 -11.30 -2.46 3.78
CA ASN A 113 -11.55 -3.48 2.79
C ASN A 113 -13.06 -3.65 2.60
N SER A 114 -13.50 -3.97 1.39
CA SER A 114 -14.89 -4.35 1.14
C SER A 114 -15.02 -5.37 0.04
N ILE A 115 -16.05 -6.20 0.19
CA ILE A 115 -16.52 -7.13 -0.83
C ILE A 115 -17.97 -6.80 -1.15
N TRP A 116 -18.23 -6.62 -2.43
CA TRP A 116 -19.56 -6.39 -2.97
C TRP A 116 -19.89 -7.58 -3.85
N ALA A 117 -20.86 -8.40 -3.44
CA ALA A 117 -21.25 -9.61 -4.13
C ALA A 117 -22.61 -9.44 -4.78
N ASP A 118 -22.79 -10.01 -5.99
CA ASP A 118 -24.10 -10.08 -6.64
C ASP A 118 -25.07 -10.93 -5.80
N ASP A 119 -26.33 -10.57 -5.76
CA ASP A 119 -27.36 -11.23 -4.98
C ASP A 119 -27.71 -12.65 -5.50
N ASN A 120 -27.29 -12.98 -6.72
CA ASN A 120 -27.36 -14.33 -7.27
C ASN A 120 -26.18 -15.23 -6.88
N LEU A 121 -25.15 -14.65 -6.24
CA LEU A 121 -23.98 -15.39 -5.81
C LEU A 121 -24.13 -15.86 -4.37
N TYR A 122 -24.08 -17.18 -4.18
CA TYR A 122 -24.06 -17.71 -2.83
C TYR A 122 -22.63 -17.73 -2.28
N ILE A 123 -22.42 -17.06 -1.17
CA ILE A 123 -21.19 -17.16 -0.36
C ILE A 123 -21.62 -17.65 1.02
N SER A 124 -20.96 -18.70 1.53
CA SER A 124 -21.36 -19.29 2.81
C SER A 124 -21.19 -18.29 3.96
N PRO A 125 -22.09 -18.31 4.98
CA PRO A 125 -21.96 -17.43 6.14
C PRO A 125 -20.63 -17.56 6.88
N GLU A 126 -20.01 -18.75 6.86
CA GLU A 126 -18.71 -18.98 7.47
C GLU A 126 -17.60 -18.21 6.73
N VAL A 127 -17.62 -18.21 5.41
CA VAL A 127 -16.65 -17.44 4.60
C VAL A 127 -16.83 -15.94 4.83
N VAL A 128 -18.06 -15.45 4.87
CA VAL A 128 -18.35 -14.05 5.19
C VAL A 128 -17.80 -13.68 6.56
N ALA A 129 -18.07 -14.47 7.58
CA ALA A 129 -17.58 -14.23 8.93
C ALA A 129 -16.04 -14.23 8.99
N ASN A 130 -15.38 -15.16 8.31
CA ASN A 130 -13.92 -15.20 8.23
C ASN A 130 -13.33 -13.92 7.61
N ILE A 131 -13.97 -13.40 6.58
CA ILE A 131 -13.54 -12.17 5.89
C ILE A 131 -13.77 -10.95 6.79
N GLU A 132 -14.95 -10.81 7.37
CA GLU A 132 -15.27 -9.68 8.24
C GLU A 132 -14.37 -9.65 9.48
N ASP A 133 -14.16 -10.79 10.13
CA ASP A 133 -13.41 -10.90 11.38
C ASP A 133 -11.90 -10.69 11.21
N ASN A 134 -11.34 -11.14 10.08
CA ASN A 134 -9.88 -11.15 9.90
C ASN A 134 -9.35 -9.97 9.08
N TYR A 135 -10.20 -9.35 8.26
CA TYR A 135 -9.79 -8.28 7.35
C TYR A 135 -10.46 -6.93 7.63
N ASN A 136 -11.27 -6.85 8.68
CA ASN A 136 -12.09 -5.66 8.97
C ASN A 136 -12.82 -5.18 7.71
N ALA A 137 -13.40 -6.13 6.98
CA ALA A 137 -14.01 -5.88 5.68
C ALA A 137 -15.51 -5.61 5.82
N ASP A 138 -16.01 -4.68 5.03
CA ASP A 138 -17.43 -4.49 4.81
C ASP A 138 -17.90 -5.50 3.74
N PHE A 139 -18.86 -6.36 4.07
CA PHE A 139 -19.45 -7.31 3.13
C PHE A 139 -20.84 -6.83 2.72
N VAL A 140 -21.05 -6.59 1.43
CA VAL A 140 -22.30 -6.04 0.91
C VAL A 140 -22.83 -6.91 -0.22
N VAL A 141 -24.09 -7.30 -0.14
CA VAL A 141 -24.82 -7.96 -1.22
C VAL A 141 -25.62 -6.90 -2.01
N HIS A 142 -25.48 -6.92 -3.34
CA HIS A 142 -26.12 -5.96 -4.22
C HIS A 142 -26.58 -6.60 -5.54
N ASP A 143 -27.70 -6.14 -6.06
CA ASP A 143 -28.23 -6.57 -7.37
C ASP A 143 -27.46 -5.87 -8.52
N PHE A 144 -26.34 -6.44 -8.94
CA PHE A 144 -25.59 -5.93 -10.10
C PHE A 144 -26.34 -6.16 -11.41
N GLY A 145 -27.17 -7.19 -11.47
CA GLY A 145 -27.95 -7.51 -12.66
C GLY A 145 -28.84 -6.37 -13.14
N ASN A 146 -29.51 -5.69 -12.20
CA ASN A 146 -30.46 -4.63 -12.49
C ASN A 146 -30.01 -3.24 -12.02
N LYS A 147 -29.05 -3.15 -11.10
CA LYS A 147 -28.68 -1.90 -10.40
C LYS A 147 -27.17 -1.62 -10.40
N ALA A 148 -26.48 -1.95 -11.50
CA ALA A 148 -25.01 -1.76 -11.60
C ALA A 148 -24.57 -0.29 -11.36
N ASP A 149 -25.32 0.69 -11.85
CA ASP A 149 -25.02 2.10 -11.65
C ASP A 149 -25.20 2.55 -10.19
N GLU A 150 -26.15 1.97 -9.48
CA GLU A 150 -26.33 2.21 -8.04
C GLU A 150 -25.16 1.61 -7.25
N ALA A 151 -24.75 0.39 -7.58
CA ALA A 151 -23.56 -0.25 -7.01
C ALA A 151 -22.33 0.65 -7.14
N LYS A 152 -22.08 1.19 -8.33
CA LYS A 152 -20.97 2.13 -8.58
C LYS A 152 -21.01 3.32 -7.62
N ARG A 153 -22.18 3.95 -7.47
CA ARG A 153 -22.32 5.10 -6.56
C ARG A 153 -22.09 4.75 -5.10
N LEU A 154 -22.54 3.56 -4.67
CA LEU A 154 -22.33 3.09 -3.30
C LEU A 154 -20.85 2.78 -3.03
N ILE A 155 -20.15 2.15 -3.96
CA ILE A 155 -18.72 1.86 -3.86
C ILE A 155 -17.90 3.16 -3.85
N ASP A 156 -18.24 4.12 -4.71
CA ASP A 156 -17.59 5.44 -4.72
C ASP A 156 -17.77 6.18 -3.39
N ARG A 157 -19.00 6.14 -2.84
CA ARG A 157 -19.29 6.72 -1.53
C ARG A 157 -18.47 6.06 -0.43
N TRP A 158 -18.42 4.72 -0.41
CA TRP A 158 -17.61 3.97 0.53
C TRP A 158 -16.12 4.38 0.45
N ALA A 159 -15.55 4.45 -0.75
CA ALA A 159 -14.17 4.87 -0.95
C ALA A 159 -13.94 6.31 -0.44
N SER A 160 -14.85 7.22 -0.72
CA SER A 160 -14.77 8.61 -0.25
C SER A 160 -14.82 8.70 1.28
N GLU A 161 -15.72 7.98 1.92
CA GLU A 161 -15.85 7.95 3.38
C GLU A 161 -14.57 7.39 4.03
N LYS A 162 -14.04 6.27 3.52
CA LYS A 162 -12.83 5.62 4.06
C LYS A 162 -11.56 6.44 3.83
N THR A 163 -11.53 7.30 2.82
CA THR A 163 -10.37 8.15 2.50
C THR A 163 -10.55 9.63 2.87
N HIS A 164 -11.54 9.94 3.69
CA HIS A 164 -11.85 11.33 4.10
C HIS A 164 -12.00 12.29 2.90
N GLY A 165 -12.65 11.84 1.84
CA GLY A 165 -12.92 12.63 0.65
C GLY A 165 -11.75 12.75 -0.34
N LEU A 166 -10.64 12.05 -0.13
CA LEU A 166 -9.50 12.09 -1.05
C LEU A 166 -9.75 11.31 -2.34
N ILE A 167 -10.50 10.19 -2.26
CA ILE A 167 -10.90 9.37 -3.41
C ILE A 167 -12.43 9.42 -3.51
N ASN A 168 -12.93 10.16 -4.49
CA ASN A 168 -14.38 10.36 -4.65
C ASN A 168 -15.00 9.50 -5.75
N SER A 169 -14.18 8.88 -6.59
CA SER A 169 -14.63 7.97 -7.63
C SER A 169 -13.52 7.00 -8.00
N LEU A 170 -13.89 5.75 -8.22
CA LEU A 170 -13.02 4.70 -8.70
C LEU A 170 -13.31 4.44 -10.18
N SER A 171 -12.29 4.08 -10.96
CA SER A 171 -12.45 3.79 -12.39
C SER A 171 -13.08 2.42 -12.69
N LEU A 172 -13.74 1.83 -11.71
CA LEU A 172 -14.48 0.59 -11.94
C LEU A 172 -15.83 0.87 -12.63
N LYS A 173 -16.27 -0.10 -13.43
CA LYS A 173 -17.56 -0.05 -14.15
C LYS A 173 -18.31 -1.37 -13.94
N PRO A 174 -19.03 -1.52 -12.82
CA PRO A 174 -19.85 -2.70 -12.61
C PRO A 174 -20.87 -2.83 -13.75
N SER A 175 -21.19 -4.05 -14.13
CA SER A 175 -22.16 -4.38 -15.16
C SER A 175 -23.08 -5.49 -14.69
N SER A 176 -24.10 -5.80 -15.47
CA SER A 176 -25.02 -6.93 -15.18
C SER A 176 -24.33 -8.30 -15.14
N SER A 177 -23.09 -8.41 -15.60
CA SER A 177 -22.29 -9.64 -15.54
C SER A 177 -21.25 -9.63 -14.41
N THR A 178 -21.23 -8.58 -13.60
CA THR A 178 -20.31 -8.49 -12.46
C THR A 178 -20.80 -9.40 -11.33
N ALA A 179 -19.99 -10.33 -10.90
CA ALA A 179 -20.30 -11.23 -9.80
C ALA A 179 -19.78 -10.69 -8.45
N ILE A 180 -18.56 -10.18 -8.43
CA ILE A 180 -17.91 -9.65 -7.22
C ILE A 180 -17.12 -8.39 -7.57
N VAL A 181 -17.17 -7.39 -6.70
CA VAL A 181 -16.23 -6.28 -6.66
C VAL A 181 -15.52 -6.28 -5.33
N LEU A 182 -14.20 -6.19 -5.40
CA LEU A 182 -13.34 -6.00 -4.24
C LEU A 182 -12.82 -4.57 -4.25
N ALA A 183 -12.91 -3.91 -3.14
CA ALA A 183 -12.33 -2.59 -2.99
C ALA A 183 -11.51 -2.48 -1.70
N ASN A 184 -10.38 -1.82 -1.81
CA ASN A 184 -9.57 -1.40 -0.68
C ASN A 184 -9.37 0.11 -0.75
N ALA A 185 -9.43 0.75 0.40
CA ALA A 185 -9.10 2.15 0.55
C ALA A 185 -8.04 2.30 1.65
N THR A 186 -6.90 2.84 1.26
CA THR A 186 -5.80 3.13 2.19
C THR A 186 -5.63 4.63 2.32
N TYR A 187 -5.66 5.09 3.56
CA TYR A 187 -5.41 6.48 3.92
C TYR A 187 -4.29 6.55 4.93
N PHE A 188 -3.28 7.36 4.64
CA PHE A 188 -2.20 7.67 5.57
C PHE A 188 -2.02 9.17 5.69
N ASN A 189 -2.00 9.66 6.93
CA ASN A 189 -1.66 11.05 7.24
C ASN A 189 -0.80 11.05 8.50
N GLY A 190 0.46 11.44 8.37
CA GLY A 190 1.43 11.45 9.47
C GLY A 190 2.17 12.78 9.56
N LYS A 191 2.32 13.27 10.78
CA LYS A 191 3.22 14.38 11.08
C LYS A 191 4.64 13.83 11.26
N TRP A 192 5.62 14.46 10.66
CA TRP A 192 7.02 14.12 10.89
C TRP A 192 7.36 14.21 12.37
N SER A 193 8.14 13.27 12.91
CA SER A 193 8.63 13.33 14.29
C SER A 193 9.51 14.56 14.51
N GLN A 194 10.32 14.89 13.50
CA GLN A 194 11.07 16.13 13.42
C GLN A 194 10.59 16.91 12.19
N PRO A 195 9.75 17.95 12.40
CA PRO A 195 9.08 18.64 11.31
C PRO A 195 10.02 19.52 10.50
N PHE A 196 9.72 19.65 9.23
CA PHE A 196 10.35 20.67 8.38
C PHE A 196 9.67 22.02 8.62
N ASN A 197 10.46 23.03 9.00
CA ASN A 197 9.94 24.40 9.14
C ASN A 197 9.71 24.98 7.74
N GLY A 198 8.48 25.43 7.47
CA GLY A 198 8.12 26.02 6.17
C GLY A 198 8.96 27.23 5.77
N ARG A 199 9.54 27.96 6.75
CA ARG A 199 10.46 29.08 6.49
C ARG A 199 11.77 28.66 5.82
N ASN A 200 12.17 27.39 5.99
CA ASN A 200 13.37 26.82 5.39
C ASN A 200 13.08 26.15 4.04
N THR A 201 11.84 26.22 3.55
CA THR A 201 11.48 25.73 2.21
C THR A 201 11.94 26.77 1.17
N TYR A 202 12.63 26.29 0.16
CA TYR A 202 13.17 27.14 -0.91
C TYR A 202 12.87 26.54 -2.29
N GLN A 203 12.97 27.37 -3.34
CA GLN A 203 12.87 26.88 -4.71
C GLN A 203 14.15 26.16 -5.10
N GLY A 204 14.08 24.83 -5.20
CA GLY A 204 15.17 23.96 -5.61
C GLY A 204 15.02 23.46 -7.03
N VAL A 205 16.05 22.78 -7.51
CA VAL A 205 16.06 22.09 -8.81
C VAL A 205 16.06 20.59 -8.55
N PHE A 206 15.13 19.90 -9.19
CA PHE A 206 15.05 18.45 -9.20
C PHE A 206 15.49 17.92 -10.56
N HIS A 207 16.43 16.98 -10.57
CA HIS A 207 16.96 16.34 -11.78
C HIS A 207 16.11 15.10 -12.10
N ASN A 208 15.38 15.16 -13.20
CA ASN A 208 14.52 14.08 -13.64
C ASN A 208 15.33 12.98 -14.33
N GLU A 209 14.83 11.75 -14.31
CA GLU A 209 15.46 10.59 -14.95
C GLU A 209 15.74 10.79 -16.44
N ASN A 210 14.86 11.51 -17.13
CA ASN A 210 15.00 11.82 -18.56
C ASN A 210 16.03 12.92 -18.89
N GLY A 211 16.82 13.36 -17.89
CA GLY A 211 17.85 14.40 -18.03
C GLY A 211 17.32 15.84 -18.01
N THR A 212 16.01 16.05 -17.87
CA THR A 212 15.44 17.38 -17.68
C THR A 212 15.48 17.80 -16.21
N THR A 213 15.17 19.06 -15.94
CA THR A 213 15.07 19.58 -14.58
C THR A 213 13.68 20.16 -14.31
N SER A 214 13.24 20.06 -13.06
CA SER A 214 12.01 20.67 -12.57
C SER A 214 12.28 21.57 -11.39
N LYS A 215 11.57 22.71 -11.31
CA LYS A 215 11.57 23.53 -10.10
C LYS A 215 10.63 22.91 -9.07
N VAL A 216 11.10 22.79 -7.85
CA VAL A 216 10.33 22.17 -6.75
C VAL A 216 10.45 23.00 -5.47
N ASP A 217 9.45 22.96 -4.64
CA ASP A 217 9.54 23.45 -3.27
C ASP A 217 10.35 22.44 -2.45
N MET A 218 11.58 22.79 -2.13
CA MET A 218 12.52 21.95 -1.40
C MET A 218 12.43 22.26 0.08
N MET A 219 11.93 21.31 0.86
CA MET A 219 11.94 21.37 2.33
C MET A 219 13.36 21.08 2.84
N GLN A 220 13.81 21.82 3.83
CA GLN A 220 15.11 21.60 4.45
C GLN A 220 15.00 21.58 5.96
N ALA A 221 15.65 20.61 6.59
CA ALA A 221 15.82 20.54 8.04
C ALA A 221 17.05 19.71 8.41
N SER A 222 17.71 20.12 9.50
CA SER A 222 18.69 19.27 10.19
C SER A 222 17.93 18.37 11.15
N VAL A 223 17.93 17.06 10.90
CA VAL A 223 17.13 16.09 11.63
C VAL A 223 17.96 14.91 12.09
N ASP A 224 17.56 14.31 13.21
CA ASP A 224 18.06 13.02 13.61
C ASP A 224 17.33 11.95 12.81
N ALA A 225 18.06 11.27 11.95
CA ALA A 225 17.55 10.26 11.05
C ALA A 225 18.37 8.97 11.21
N LYS A 226 17.88 7.89 10.64
CA LYS A 226 18.69 6.71 10.40
C LYS A 226 19.14 6.73 8.95
N VAL A 227 20.44 6.56 8.71
CA VAL A 227 21.03 6.70 7.38
C VAL A 227 22.00 5.58 7.06
N TYR A 228 22.13 5.30 5.77
CA TYR A 228 23.14 4.41 5.21
C TYR A 228 23.59 4.96 3.86
N VAL A 229 24.87 4.90 3.58
CA VAL A 229 25.45 5.34 2.29
C VAL A 229 26.57 4.41 1.90
N ASP A 230 26.53 3.93 0.67
CA ASP A 230 27.62 3.21 0.03
C ASP A 230 27.84 3.71 -1.41
N ASP A 231 28.57 2.96 -2.23
CA ASP A 231 28.86 3.35 -3.62
C ASP A 231 27.66 3.22 -4.56
N GLU A 232 26.62 2.48 -4.15
CA GLU A 232 25.43 2.19 -4.97
C GLU A 232 24.20 2.99 -4.55
N VAL A 233 24.04 3.29 -3.24
CA VAL A 233 22.80 3.85 -2.72
C VAL A 233 23.04 4.79 -1.54
N SER A 234 22.16 5.77 -1.41
CA SER A 234 21.98 6.56 -0.20
C SER A 234 20.59 6.31 0.35
N VAL A 235 20.49 6.00 1.65
CA VAL A 235 19.22 5.71 2.32
C VAL A 235 19.06 6.61 3.53
N ALA A 236 17.86 7.18 3.69
CA ALA A 236 17.46 7.89 4.89
C ALA A 236 16.09 7.38 5.35
N GLU A 237 15.95 7.15 6.64
CA GLU A 237 14.68 6.81 7.28
C GLU A 237 14.28 7.92 8.22
N LEU A 238 13.10 8.50 7.96
CA LEU A 238 12.49 9.57 8.75
C LEU A 238 11.22 9.04 9.42
N THR A 239 11.11 9.27 10.71
CA THR A 239 9.95 8.79 11.50
C THR A 239 8.77 9.75 11.45
N TYR A 240 7.58 9.19 11.56
CA TYR A 240 6.32 9.90 11.78
C TYR A 240 5.88 9.76 13.25
N GLY A 241 5.26 10.81 13.77
CA GLY A 241 4.63 10.79 15.08
C GLY A 241 5.55 10.29 16.17
N ARG A 242 5.10 9.30 16.92
CA ARG A 242 5.84 8.68 18.02
C ARG A 242 6.83 7.59 17.56
N GLY A 243 7.01 7.44 16.25
CA GLY A 243 8.01 6.54 15.67
C GLY A 243 7.52 5.13 15.31
N TYR A 244 6.21 4.87 15.38
CA TYR A 244 5.64 3.59 14.94
C TYR A 244 5.64 3.42 13.43
N TYR A 245 5.74 4.53 12.70
CA TYR A 245 5.76 4.58 11.25
C TYR A 245 6.97 5.39 10.79
N SER A 246 7.50 5.03 9.65
CA SER A 246 8.61 5.77 9.04
C SER A 246 8.49 5.79 7.52
N MET A 247 9.16 6.75 6.90
CA MET A 247 9.42 6.76 5.47
C MET A 247 10.89 6.42 5.24
N MET A 248 11.15 5.35 4.51
CA MET A 248 12.48 5.03 4.02
C MET A 248 12.64 5.62 2.61
N ILE A 249 13.56 6.53 2.45
CA ILE A 249 13.90 7.17 1.17
C ILE A 249 15.17 6.49 0.66
N VAL A 250 15.05 5.82 -0.47
CA VAL A 250 16.15 5.10 -1.12
C VAL A 250 16.49 5.82 -2.41
N MET A 251 17.72 6.32 -2.49
CA MET A 251 18.22 7.07 -3.64
C MET A 251 19.39 6.32 -4.26
N PRO A 252 19.18 5.60 -5.38
CA PRO A 252 20.27 4.99 -6.12
C PRO A 252 21.25 6.05 -6.63
N LYS A 253 22.53 5.74 -6.66
CA LYS A 253 23.58 6.64 -7.22
C LYS A 253 23.51 6.70 -8.74
N ASP A 254 23.12 5.61 -9.36
CA ASP A 254 22.77 5.57 -10.78
C ASP A 254 21.25 5.77 -10.91
N ILE A 255 20.85 6.88 -11.48
CA ILE A 255 19.44 7.26 -11.66
C ILE A 255 18.67 6.25 -12.55
N GLY A 256 19.36 5.50 -13.41
CA GLY A 256 18.80 4.44 -14.22
C GLY A 256 18.63 3.10 -13.48
N GLN A 257 19.17 2.97 -12.28
CA GLN A 257 19.06 1.76 -11.50
C GLN A 257 17.66 1.62 -10.91
N GLN A 258 16.95 0.60 -11.34
CA GLN A 258 15.61 0.31 -10.85
C GLN A 258 15.66 -0.48 -9.53
N ILE A 259 14.71 -0.21 -8.65
CA ILE A 259 14.36 -1.10 -7.56
C ILE A 259 13.81 -2.40 -8.17
N THR A 260 14.43 -3.52 -7.85
CA THR A 260 14.08 -4.82 -8.41
C THR A 260 13.36 -5.69 -7.39
N ASP A 261 12.81 -6.82 -7.85
CA ASP A 261 12.28 -7.92 -7.04
C ASP A 261 13.28 -8.47 -6.01
N LYS A 262 14.58 -8.16 -6.18
CA LYS A 262 15.67 -8.60 -5.30
C LYS A 262 16.05 -7.60 -4.22
N THR A 263 15.38 -6.45 -4.12
CA THR A 263 15.68 -5.45 -3.09
C THR A 263 15.36 -6.00 -1.70
N ASP A 264 16.37 -6.11 -0.86
CA ASP A 264 16.23 -6.53 0.54
C ASP A 264 15.99 -5.31 1.44
N TRP A 265 14.73 -4.94 1.59
CA TRP A 265 14.32 -3.79 2.43
C TRP A 265 14.72 -3.96 3.89
N TRP A 266 14.60 -5.18 4.41
CA TRP A 266 14.99 -5.48 5.79
C TRP A 266 16.51 -5.43 5.98
N GLY A 267 17.26 -5.95 5.02
CA GLY A 267 18.72 -5.83 5.00
C GLY A 267 19.18 -4.38 4.93
N LEU A 268 18.54 -3.53 4.12
CA LEU A 268 18.81 -2.10 4.10
C LEU A 268 18.47 -1.43 5.44
N HIS A 269 17.31 -1.73 6.01
CA HIS A 269 16.92 -1.22 7.33
C HIS A 269 17.95 -1.56 8.41
N ASN A 270 18.47 -2.77 8.42
CA ASN A 270 19.47 -3.22 9.40
C ASN A 270 20.85 -2.57 9.25
N LYS A 271 21.15 -1.98 8.09
CA LYS A 271 22.37 -1.20 7.85
C LYS A 271 22.26 0.24 8.30
N LEU A 272 21.07 0.73 8.60
CA LEU A 272 20.86 2.11 8.98
C LEU A 272 21.48 2.40 10.34
N VAL A 273 22.15 3.55 10.44
CA VAL A 273 22.75 4.06 11.68
C VAL A 273 22.18 5.44 12.00
N SER A 274 21.99 5.73 13.28
CA SER A 274 21.50 7.03 13.72
C SER A 274 22.54 8.12 13.47
N ALA A 275 22.12 9.21 12.85
CA ALA A 275 22.96 10.36 12.62
C ALA A 275 22.11 11.62 12.39
N THR A 276 22.61 12.76 12.86
CA THR A 276 22.04 14.05 12.47
C THR A 276 22.48 14.39 11.06
N ARG A 277 21.52 14.71 10.20
CA ARG A 277 21.76 15.05 8.79
C ARG A 277 20.93 16.24 8.37
N ASP A 278 21.50 17.03 7.48
CA ASP A 278 20.77 18.04 6.74
C ASP A 278 20.02 17.35 5.58
N ILE A 279 18.72 17.31 5.69
CA ILE A 279 17.83 16.63 4.74
C ILE A 279 17.15 17.67 3.87
N HIS A 280 17.29 17.48 2.56
CA HIS A 280 16.59 18.25 1.53
C HIS A 280 15.61 17.32 0.83
N LEU A 281 14.33 17.54 1.05
CA LEU A 281 13.26 16.70 0.53
C LEU A 281 12.28 17.55 -0.28
N PRO A 282 12.09 17.28 -1.58
CA PRO A 282 11.12 18.04 -2.35
C PRO A 282 9.70 17.73 -1.86
N LYS A 283 8.84 18.75 -1.84
CA LYS A 283 7.39 18.52 -1.77
C LYS A 283 6.96 17.88 -3.08
N PHE A 284 6.26 16.75 -2.99
CA PHE A 284 5.75 16.05 -4.17
C PHE A 284 4.33 15.58 -3.96
N LYS A 285 3.62 15.42 -5.05
CA LYS A 285 2.36 14.71 -5.13
C LYS A 285 2.47 13.70 -6.25
N VAL A 286 2.32 12.45 -5.91
CA VAL A 286 2.30 11.34 -6.86
C VAL A 286 0.91 10.74 -6.87
N GLN A 287 0.38 10.55 -8.05
CA GLN A 287 -0.92 9.93 -8.26
C GLN A 287 -0.86 9.11 -9.54
N ASN A 288 -1.23 7.86 -9.45
CA ASN A 288 -1.40 7.02 -10.63
C ASN A 288 -2.54 6.03 -10.41
N GLU A 289 -3.08 5.54 -11.50
CA GLU A 289 -4.11 4.53 -11.55
C GLU A 289 -3.63 3.41 -12.45
N PHE A 290 -3.68 2.19 -11.96
CA PHE A 290 -3.37 1.01 -12.75
C PHE A 290 -4.67 0.45 -13.30
N GLN A 291 -4.77 0.46 -14.62
CA GLN A 291 -5.83 -0.25 -15.34
C GLN A 291 -5.42 -1.71 -15.50
N ASP A 292 -6.41 -2.59 -15.61
CA ASP A 292 -6.16 -4.02 -15.85
C ASP A 292 -5.38 -4.75 -14.74
N ILE A 293 -5.87 -4.62 -13.51
CA ILE A 293 -5.33 -5.34 -12.35
C ILE A 293 -5.36 -6.87 -12.56
N VAL A 294 -6.32 -7.41 -13.32
CA VAL A 294 -6.36 -8.82 -13.67
C VAL A 294 -5.08 -9.25 -14.38
N LYS A 295 -4.63 -8.47 -15.37
CA LYS A 295 -3.37 -8.74 -16.06
C LYS A 295 -2.16 -8.67 -15.14
N VAL A 296 -2.14 -7.73 -14.22
CA VAL A 296 -1.09 -7.65 -13.18
C VAL A 296 -1.07 -8.92 -12.32
N CYS A 297 -2.22 -9.39 -11.86
CA CYS A 297 -2.34 -10.63 -11.11
C CYS A 297 -1.88 -11.84 -11.94
N GLN A 298 -2.23 -11.92 -13.22
CA GLN A 298 -1.79 -12.98 -14.13
C GLN A 298 -0.25 -12.98 -14.29
N GLN A 299 0.36 -11.81 -14.38
CA GLN A 299 1.83 -11.68 -14.40
C GLN A 299 2.50 -12.10 -13.09
N LEU A 300 1.77 -12.04 -11.98
CA LEU A 300 2.17 -12.56 -10.67
C LEU A 300 1.89 -14.08 -10.53
N GLY A 301 1.35 -14.74 -11.55
CA GLY A 301 1.05 -16.18 -11.57
C GLY A 301 -0.38 -16.54 -11.12
N ILE A 302 -1.26 -15.55 -10.90
CA ILE A 302 -2.65 -15.77 -10.47
C ILE A 302 -3.54 -15.77 -11.71
N ASN A 303 -3.93 -16.94 -12.19
CA ASN A 303 -4.73 -17.11 -13.41
C ASN A 303 -6.13 -17.67 -13.10
N LYS A 304 -6.20 -18.73 -12.30
CA LYS A 304 -7.45 -19.47 -12.05
C LYS A 304 -8.50 -18.67 -11.28
N LEU A 305 -8.07 -17.68 -10.51
CA LEU A 305 -8.98 -16.78 -9.81
C LEU A 305 -9.92 -16.03 -10.76
N PHE A 306 -9.48 -15.78 -11.99
CA PHE A 306 -10.20 -15.02 -13.02
C PHE A 306 -10.77 -15.89 -14.15
N ASP A 307 -10.63 -17.23 -14.05
CA ASP A 307 -11.16 -18.16 -15.04
C ASP A 307 -12.62 -18.48 -14.75
N VAL A 308 -13.53 -17.97 -15.58
CA VAL A 308 -14.99 -18.11 -15.42
C VAL A 308 -15.45 -19.58 -15.52
N GLN A 309 -14.67 -20.49 -16.13
CA GLN A 309 -15.04 -21.88 -16.29
C GLN A 309 -14.57 -22.78 -15.14
N SER A 310 -13.56 -22.38 -14.38
CA SER A 310 -12.98 -23.18 -13.30
C SER A 310 -13.42 -22.74 -11.90
N ASN A 311 -14.05 -21.60 -11.78
CA ASN A 311 -14.46 -21.04 -10.51
C ASN A 311 -15.89 -21.41 -10.14
N GLY A 312 -16.05 -22.60 -9.58
CA GLY A 312 -17.06 -22.72 -8.55
C GLY A 312 -16.63 -21.82 -7.39
N VAL A 313 -17.14 -20.60 -7.32
CA VAL A 313 -17.09 -19.83 -6.08
C VAL A 313 -17.94 -20.64 -5.09
N CYS A 314 -17.30 -21.22 -4.08
CA CYS A 314 -17.98 -22.06 -3.08
C CYS A 314 -18.69 -21.18 -2.05
#